data_4f0c9cf14e9e588f0592f3843788ad1c
#
_entry.id   4f0c9cf14e9e588f0592f3843788ad1c
#
_cell.length_a   1.000
_cell.length_b   1.000
_cell.length_c   1.000
_cell.angle_alpha   90.00
_cell.angle_beta   90.00
_cell.angle_gamma   90.00
#
_symmetry.space_group_name_H-M   'P 1'
#
loop_
_entity.id
_entity.type
_entity.pdbx_description
1 polymer ?
#
loop_
_entity_poly.entity_id
_entity_poly.type
_entity_poly.pdbx_seq_one_letter_code
_entity_poly.pdbx_strand_id
1 'polypeptide(L)'
;MVLGLLRVVAFLLRCKAIFFMLLLPVFLIRFGLKTTLIAGMIAWALRYVLFAFGNSGDLVFMLLIGIALHGVCYDFFFVSGQIYTDSKAGKQYKSSAQGLITLATYGVGMLIGYWAAGKISYYYTLEGVHQWKMIWLIPASFSVIVLILFLVFFKNEKIDNK
;
A
#
# COMPACT_ATOMS: atom_id res chain seq x y z
N MET A 1 3.19 -2.03 -31.16
CA MET A 1 1.99 -2.03 -30.31
C MET A 1 2.35 -2.11 -28.81
N VAL A 2 3.16 -3.07 -28.37
CA VAL A 2 3.56 -3.25 -26.95
C VAL A 2 4.30 -2.03 -26.36
N LEU A 3 5.23 -1.42 -27.08
CA LEU A 3 5.96 -0.22 -26.63
C LEU A 3 5.05 1.01 -26.41
N GLY A 4 4.00 1.17 -27.21
CA GLY A 4 3.02 2.23 -27.03
C GLY A 4 2.19 2.03 -25.76
N LEU A 5 1.74 0.81 -25.50
CA LEU A 5 1.01 0.44 -24.29
C LEU A 5 1.87 0.66 -23.02
N LEU A 6 3.15 0.25 -23.07
CA LEU A 6 4.08 0.47 -21.95
C LEU A 6 4.30 1.97 -21.64
N ARG A 7 4.39 2.81 -22.68
CA ARG A 7 4.51 4.27 -22.51
C ARG A 7 3.25 4.88 -21.90
N VAL A 8 2.06 4.47 -22.33
CA VAL A 8 0.79 4.94 -21.76
C VAL A 8 0.66 4.49 -20.31
N VAL A 9 0.96 3.24 -20.00
CA VAL A 9 0.95 2.72 -18.63
C VAL A 9 1.96 3.48 -17.75
N ALA A 10 3.18 3.69 -18.22
CA ALA A 10 4.19 4.46 -17.48
C ALA A 10 3.79 5.92 -17.26
N PHE A 11 3.15 6.56 -18.24
CA PHE A 11 2.62 7.91 -18.12
C PHE A 11 1.48 7.99 -17.11
N LEU A 12 0.51 7.08 -17.19
CA LEU A 12 -0.58 6.97 -16.23
C LEU A 12 -0.07 6.69 -14.80
N LEU A 13 0.98 5.88 -14.65
CA LEU A 13 1.62 5.60 -13.37
C LEU A 13 2.28 6.85 -12.75
N ARG A 14 2.87 7.72 -13.56
CA ARG A 14 3.46 8.98 -13.09
C ARG A 14 2.39 10.03 -12.75
N CYS A 15 1.41 10.22 -13.62
CA CYS A 15 0.33 11.19 -13.40
C CYS A 15 -0.50 10.87 -12.15
N LYS A 16 -0.81 9.60 -11.90
CA LYS A 16 -1.58 9.21 -10.69
C LYS A 16 -0.79 9.43 -9.40
N ALA A 17 0.52 9.18 -9.38
CA ALA A 17 1.33 9.40 -8.18
C ALA A 17 1.31 10.89 -7.78
N ILE A 18 1.49 11.79 -8.74
CA ILE A 18 1.38 13.25 -8.51
C ILE A 18 -0.02 13.62 -8.04
N PHE A 19 -1.07 13.08 -8.68
CA PHE A 19 -2.46 13.36 -8.34
C PHE A 19 -2.80 12.95 -6.91
N PHE A 20 -2.45 11.72 -6.50
CA PHE A 20 -2.74 11.23 -5.15
C PHE A 20 -1.89 11.92 -4.08
N MET A 21 -0.65 12.27 -4.40
CA MET A 21 0.20 13.06 -3.50
C MET A 21 -0.38 14.46 -3.24
N LEU A 22 -0.96 15.11 -4.27
CA LEU A 22 -1.64 16.40 -4.11
C LEU A 22 -2.99 16.26 -3.37
N LEU A 23 -3.66 15.11 -3.49
CA LEU A 23 -4.92 14.84 -2.82
C LEU A 23 -4.74 14.52 -1.33
N LEU A 24 -3.59 13.98 -0.95
CA LEU A 24 -3.29 13.55 0.40
C LEU A 24 -3.46 14.66 1.47
N PRO A 25 -2.95 15.90 1.30
CA PRO A 25 -3.14 16.96 2.27
C PRO A 25 -4.61 17.31 2.48
N VAL A 26 -5.42 17.30 1.40
CA VAL A 26 -6.86 17.55 1.46
C VAL A 26 -7.56 16.47 2.29
N PHE A 27 -7.19 15.20 2.09
CA PHE A 27 -7.72 14.10 2.88
C PHE A 27 -7.31 14.18 4.35
N LEU A 28 -6.06 14.50 4.64
CA LEU A 28 -5.57 14.65 6.02
C LEU A 28 -6.28 15.77 6.77
N ILE A 29 -6.49 16.93 6.10
CA ILE A 29 -7.18 18.08 6.71
C ILE A 29 -8.66 17.79 6.91
N ARG A 30 -9.34 17.18 5.92
CA ARG A 30 -10.79 16.98 5.93
C ARG A 30 -11.23 15.78 6.77
N PHE A 31 -10.54 14.66 6.68
CA PHE A 31 -10.94 13.38 7.28
C PHE A 31 -10.03 12.94 8.44
N GLY A 32 -8.91 13.61 8.61
CA GLY A 32 -7.93 13.29 9.63
C GLY A 32 -7.06 12.07 9.33
N LEU A 33 -6.03 11.88 10.14
CA LEU A 33 -5.00 10.86 9.95
C LEU A 33 -5.55 9.44 9.97
N LYS A 34 -6.37 9.10 10.97
CA LYS A 34 -6.92 7.74 11.13
C LYS A 34 -7.68 7.28 9.89
N THR A 35 -8.58 8.13 9.40
CA THR A 35 -9.40 7.83 8.22
C THR A 35 -8.55 7.69 6.96
N THR A 36 -7.51 8.52 6.80
CA THR A 36 -6.58 8.46 5.66
C THR A 36 -5.79 7.15 5.68
N LEU A 37 -5.27 6.74 6.85
CA LEU A 37 -4.59 5.45 7.01
C LEU A 37 -5.52 4.27 6.70
N ILE A 38 -6.76 4.28 7.21
CA ILE A 38 -7.77 3.26 6.92
C ILE A 38 -8.04 3.17 5.41
N ALA A 39 -8.22 4.31 4.73
CA ALA A 39 -8.44 4.35 3.29
C ALA A 39 -7.26 3.71 2.52
N GLY A 40 -6.01 4.00 2.91
CA GLY A 40 -4.82 3.36 2.36
C GLY A 40 -4.80 1.84 2.57
N MET A 41 -5.16 1.37 3.77
CA MET A 41 -5.21 -0.07 4.09
C MET A 41 -6.33 -0.80 3.33
N ILE A 42 -7.52 -0.18 3.19
CA ILE A 42 -8.62 -0.72 2.38
C ILE A 42 -8.19 -0.82 0.91
N ALA A 43 -7.57 0.23 0.37
CA ALA A 43 -7.05 0.22 -0.99
C ALA A 43 -6.02 -0.90 -1.20
N TRP A 44 -5.21 -1.21 -0.19
CA TRP A 44 -4.25 -2.32 -0.22
C TRP A 44 -4.94 -3.69 -0.28
N ALA A 45 -5.90 -3.94 0.62
CA ALA A 45 -6.68 -5.17 0.62
C ALA A 45 -7.41 -5.37 -0.71
N LEU A 46 -8.10 -4.33 -1.20
CA LEU A 46 -8.80 -4.34 -2.48
C LEU A 46 -7.87 -4.63 -3.66
N ARG A 47 -6.67 -4.05 -3.68
CA ARG A 47 -5.66 -4.29 -4.70
C ARG A 47 -5.26 -5.76 -4.78
N TYR A 48 -5.01 -6.42 -3.65
CA TYR A 48 -4.67 -7.84 -3.64
C TYR A 48 -5.83 -8.73 -4.10
N VAL A 49 -7.07 -8.38 -3.75
CA VAL A 49 -8.26 -9.07 -4.26
C VAL A 49 -8.38 -8.90 -5.78
N LEU A 50 -8.18 -7.70 -6.31
CA LEU A 50 -8.19 -7.45 -7.75
C LEU A 50 -7.11 -8.27 -8.49
N PHE A 51 -5.92 -8.43 -7.91
CA PHE A 51 -4.88 -9.28 -8.47
C PHE A 51 -5.19 -10.78 -8.38
N ALA A 52 -5.91 -11.20 -7.32
CA ALA A 52 -6.31 -12.60 -7.17
C ALA A 52 -7.34 -13.05 -8.21
N PHE A 53 -8.23 -12.15 -8.64
CA PHE A 53 -9.30 -12.45 -9.60
C PHE A 53 -9.04 -11.92 -11.01
N GLY A 54 -8.08 -11.00 -11.18
CA GLY A 54 -7.68 -10.49 -12.49
C GLY A 54 -6.94 -11.54 -13.32
N ASN A 55 -7.14 -11.51 -14.64
CA ASN A 55 -6.39 -12.34 -15.59
C ASN A 55 -5.94 -11.51 -16.79
N SER A 56 -5.07 -12.06 -17.62
CA SER A 56 -4.57 -11.39 -18.82
C SER A 56 -5.57 -11.38 -20.01
N GLY A 57 -6.77 -11.95 -19.83
CA GLY A 57 -7.86 -11.97 -20.80
C GLY A 57 -8.93 -10.94 -20.48
N ASP A 58 -10.15 -11.39 -20.31
CA ASP A 58 -11.36 -10.54 -20.14
C ASP A 58 -11.33 -9.68 -18.89
N LEU A 59 -10.59 -10.09 -17.84
CA LEU A 59 -10.49 -9.38 -16.56
C LEU A 59 -9.18 -8.57 -16.40
N VAL A 60 -8.51 -8.24 -17.49
CA VAL A 60 -7.30 -7.41 -17.48
C VAL A 60 -7.52 -6.04 -16.83
N PHE A 61 -8.75 -5.50 -16.91
CA PHE A 61 -9.11 -4.23 -16.28
C PHE A 61 -8.95 -4.29 -14.75
N MET A 62 -9.16 -5.46 -14.10
CA MET A 62 -8.93 -5.63 -12.66
C MET A 62 -7.45 -5.45 -12.31
N LEU A 63 -6.55 -5.99 -13.14
CA LEU A 63 -5.10 -5.79 -12.96
C LEU A 63 -4.73 -4.31 -13.11
N LEU A 64 -5.28 -3.62 -14.11
CA LEU A 64 -5.03 -2.20 -14.33
C LEU A 64 -5.53 -1.33 -13.17
N ILE A 65 -6.74 -1.59 -12.65
CA ILE A 65 -7.27 -0.92 -11.46
C ILE A 65 -6.39 -1.22 -10.24
N GLY A 66 -5.97 -2.47 -10.04
CA GLY A 66 -5.08 -2.85 -8.96
C GLY A 66 -3.72 -2.13 -9.01
N ILE A 67 -3.17 -1.95 -10.23
CA ILE A 67 -1.98 -1.12 -10.45
C ILE A 67 -2.27 0.36 -10.19
N ALA A 68 -3.44 0.86 -10.56
CA ALA A 68 -3.84 2.24 -10.30
C ALA A 68 -3.99 2.53 -8.80
N LEU A 69 -4.54 1.62 -8.01
CA LEU A 69 -4.68 1.74 -6.57
C LEU A 69 -3.34 1.78 -5.81
N HIS A 70 -2.24 1.38 -6.44
CA HIS A 70 -0.92 1.39 -5.79
C HIS A 70 -0.51 2.78 -5.27
N GLY A 71 -0.83 3.84 -6.02
CA GLY A 71 -0.57 5.22 -5.57
C GLY A 71 -1.33 5.55 -4.28
N VAL A 72 -2.64 5.22 -4.24
CA VAL A 72 -3.46 5.44 -3.04
C VAL A 72 -2.91 4.68 -1.83
N CYS A 73 -2.60 3.38 -2.00
CA CYS A 73 -2.06 2.57 -0.93
C CYS A 73 -0.77 3.17 -0.36
N TYR A 74 0.13 3.57 -1.25
CA TYR A 74 1.44 4.07 -0.88
C TYR A 74 1.34 5.43 -0.18
N ASP A 75 0.70 6.41 -0.82
CA ASP A 75 0.65 7.77 -0.32
C ASP A 75 -0.20 7.86 0.96
N PHE A 76 -1.36 7.18 1.00
CA PHE A 76 -2.28 7.28 2.13
C PHE A 76 -1.81 6.48 3.35
N PHE A 77 -0.97 5.47 3.18
CA PHE A 77 -0.43 4.72 4.29
C PHE A 77 0.99 5.15 4.66
N PHE A 78 1.96 5.05 3.75
CA PHE A 78 3.36 5.33 4.10
C PHE A 78 3.63 6.81 4.30
N VAL A 79 3.18 7.68 3.40
CA VAL A 79 3.44 9.12 3.54
C VAL A 79 2.68 9.68 4.75
N SER A 80 1.43 9.25 4.99
CA SER A 80 0.70 9.63 6.21
C SER A 80 1.37 9.11 7.49
N GLY A 81 1.91 7.89 7.47
CA GLY A 81 2.69 7.33 8.57
C GLY A 81 3.95 8.14 8.88
N GLN A 82 4.66 8.59 7.84
CA GLN A 82 5.83 9.47 8.00
C GLN A 82 5.45 10.84 8.58
N ILE A 83 4.36 11.45 8.09
CA ILE A 83 3.83 12.72 8.61
C ILE A 83 3.45 12.57 10.08
N TYR A 84 2.77 11.48 10.45
CA TYR A 84 2.43 11.20 11.82
C TYR A 84 3.66 11.05 12.72
N THR A 85 4.64 10.28 12.27
CA THR A 85 5.90 10.09 13.00
C THR A 85 6.62 11.41 13.21
N ASP A 86 6.68 12.26 12.19
CA ASP A 86 7.27 13.59 12.29
C ASP A 86 6.52 14.50 13.27
N SER A 87 5.19 14.42 13.29
CA SER A 87 4.36 15.21 14.21
C SER A 87 4.50 14.79 15.68
N LYS A 88 4.77 13.51 15.94
CA LYS A 88 4.93 12.96 17.30
C LYS A 88 6.37 13.02 17.80
N ALA A 89 7.34 13.02 16.93
CA ALA A 89 8.74 13.18 17.29
C ALA A 89 9.02 14.61 17.74
N GLY A 90 9.57 14.81 18.93
CA GLY A 90 10.05 16.12 19.37
C GLY A 90 11.06 16.70 18.36
N LYS A 91 11.17 18.03 18.29
CA LYS A 91 12.03 18.73 17.30
C LYS A 91 13.46 18.16 17.19
N GLN A 92 14.01 17.71 18.30
CA GLN A 92 15.35 17.14 18.40
C GLN A 92 15.46 15.73 17.78
N TYR A 93 14.39 14.94 17.73
CA TYR A 93 14.42 13.53 17.36
C TYR A 93 13.75 13.21 16.02
N LYS A 94 13.30 14.21 15.27
CA LYS A 94 12.60 14.01 13.98
C LYS A 94 13.37 13.13 13.01
N SER A 95 14.64 13.42 12.78
CA SER A 95 15.48 12.66 11.84
C SER A 95 15.66 11.21 12.29
N SER A 96 15.86 10.98 13.60
CA SER A 96 15.99 9.62 14.16
C SER A 96 14.69 8.83 14.05
N ALA A 97 13.54 9.47 14.30
CA ALA A 97 12.23 8.85 14.17
C ALA A 97 11.91 8.48 12.71
N GLN A 98 12.24 9.35 11.75
CA GLN A 98 12.12 9.07 10.32
C GLN A 98 13.07 7.94 9.88
N GLY A 99 14.30 7.91 10.38
CA GLY A 99 15.24 6.81 10.14
C GLY A 99 14.71 5.48 10.68
N LEU A 100 14.15 5.47 11.88
CA LEU A 100 13.60 4.27 12.50
C LEU A 100 12.40 3.72 11.74
N ILE A 101 11.43 4.57 11.36
CA ILE A 101 10.26 4.11 10.59
C ILE A 101 10.68 3.61 9.20
N THR A 102 11.66 4.25 8.56
CA THR A 102 12.21 3.81 7.28
C THR A 102 12.90 2.45 7.43
N LEU A 103 13.72 2.26 8.44
CA LEU A 103 14.36 0.97 8.74
C LEU A 103 13.32 -0.12 9.01
N ALA A 104 12.31 0.17 9.82
CA ALA A 104 11.25 -0.79 10.15
C ALA A 104 10.44 -1.20 8.91
N THR A 105 10.08 -0.24 8.05
CA THR A 105 9.23 -0.50 6.87
C THR A 105 10.03 -1.02 5.68
N TYR A 106 11.03 -0.26 5.20
CA TYR A 106 11.80 -0.59 3.99
C TYR A 106 12.99 -1.52 4.26
N GLY A 107 13.48 -1.61 5.50
CA GLY A 107 14.49 -2.59 5.89
C GLY A 107 13.84 -3.90 6.31
N VAL A 108 13.45 -3.99 7.57
CA VAL A 108 12.96 -5.23 8.20
C VAL A 108 11.65 -5.71 7.56
N GLY A 109 10.70 -4.78 7.33
CA GLY A 109 9.40 -5.12 6.75
C GLY A 109 9.52 -5.70 5.34
N MET A 110 10.33 -5.10 4.46
CA MET A 110 10.55 -5.64 3.12
C MET A 110 11.31 -6.96 3.15
N LEU A 111 12.30 -7.14 4.02
CA LEU A 111 13.04 -8.40 4.14
C LEU A 111 12.09 -9.55 4.50
N ILE A 112 11.26 -9.38 5.53
CA ILE A 112 10.26 -10.36 5.93
C ILE A 112 9.23 -10.58 4.81
N GLY A 113 8.77 -9.50 4.18
CA GLY A 113 7.79 -9.54 3.09
C GLY A 113 8.29 -10.32 1.88
N TYR A 114 9.51 -10.09 1.42
CA TYR A 114 10.11 -10.84 0.30
C TYR A 114 10.33 -12.31 0.63
N TRP A 115 10.80 -12.61 1.85
CA TRP A 115 10.95 -14.00 2.29
C TRP A 115 9.60 -14.72 2.32
N ALA A 116 8.57 -14.12 2.90
CA ALA A 116 7.22 -14.68 2.95
C ALA A 116 6.63 -14.85 1.55
N ALA A 117 6.74 -13.84 0.68
CA ALA A 117 6.26 -13.90 -0.70
C ALA A 117 6.95 -15.00 -1.50
N GLY A 118 8.27 -15.17 -1.33
CA GLY A 118 9.02 -16.26 -1.95
C GLY A 118 8.52 -17.64 -1.50
N LYS A 119 8.29 -17.83 -0.18
CA LYS A 119 7.74 -19.08 0.35
C LYS A 119 6.33 -19.38 -0.17
N ILE A 120 5.44 -18.38 -0.18
CA ILE A 120 4.08 -18.50 -0.70
C ILE A 120 4.12 -18.89 -2.19
N SER A 121 4.91 -18.16 -2.98
CA SER A 121 5.05 -18.44 -4.41
C SER A 121 5.58 -19.85 -4.67
N TYR A 122 6.61 -20.27 -3.95
CA TYR A 122 7.17 -21.62 -4.05
C TYR A 122 6.14 -22.69 -3.74
N TYR A 123 5.37 -22.54 -2.63
CA TYR A 123 4.39 -23.51 -2.20
C TYR A 123 3.19 -23.64 -3.15
N TYR A 124 2.77 -22.54 -3.77
CA TYR A 124 1.64 -22.51 -4.71
C TYR A 124 2.07 -22.56 -6.19
N THR A 125 3.28 -23.05 -6.48
CA THR A 125 3.72 -23.40 -7.82
C THR A 125 3.71 -24.91 -7.99
N LEU A 126 2.73 -25.44 -8.75
CA LEU A 126 2.59 -26.86 -9.05
C LEU A 126 3.00 -27.09 -10.48
N GLU A 127 3.91 -28.03 -10.71
CA GLU A 127 4.40 -28.41 -12.06
C GLU A 127 4.83 -27.22 -12.94
N GLY A 128 5.44 -26.19 -12.32
CA GLY A 128 5.86 -24.96 -13.02
C GLY A 128 4.75 -23.95 -13.28
N VAL A 129 3.51 -24.20 -12.88
CA VAL A 129 2.38 -23.29 -13.04
C VAL A 129 2.06 -22.62 -11.70
N HIS A 130 2.06 -21.28 -11.68
CA HIS A 130 1.71 -20.49 -10.50
C HIS A 130 0.19 -20.43 -10.30
N GLN A 131 -0.26 -20.77 -9.12
CA GLN A 131 -1.64 -20.57 -8.70
C GLN A 131 -1.86 -19.13 -8.23
N TRP A 132 -1.88 -18.19 -9.16
CA TRP A 132 -1.93 -16.75 -8.90
C TRP A 132 -3.03 -16.33 -7.93
N LYS A 133 -4.20 -16.97 -8.01
CA LYS A 133 -5.32 -16.68 -7.12
C LYS A 133 -4.95 -16.91 -5.65
N MET A 134 -4.35 -18.04 -5.31
CA MET A 134 -3.94 -18.36 -3.94
C MET A 134 -2.79 -17.50 -3.47
N ILE A 135 -1.81 -17.24 -4.35
CA ILE A 135 -0.65 -16.39 -4.06
C ILE A 135 -1.09 -14.98 -3.65
N TRP A 136 -2.14 -14.41 -4.27
CA TRP A 136 -2.64 -13.08 -3.94
C TRP A 136 -3.67 -13.04 -2.82
N LEU A 137 -4.44 -14.12 -2.60
CA LEU A 137 -5.43 -14.17 -1.51
C LEU A 137 -4.79 -14.21 -0.12
N ILE A 138 -3.60 -14.80 0.02
CA ILE A 138 -2.90 -14.84 1.32
C ILE A 138 -2.52 -13.43 1.79
N PRO A 139 -1.80 -12.59 1.03
CA PRO A 139 -1.54 -11.22 1.45
C PRO A 139 -2.81 -10.37 1.54
N ALA A 140 -3.88 -10.67 0.76
CA ALA A 140 -5.18 -10.02 0.91
C ALA A 140 -5.78 -10.29 2.29
N SER A 141 -5.81 -11.56 2.72
CA SER A 141 -6.31 -11.95 4.04
C SER A 141 -5.49 -11.32 5.17
N PHE A 142 -4.16 -11.32 5.03
CA PHE A 142 -3.27 -10.68 6.00
C PHE A 142 -3.54 -9.17 6.11
N SER A 143 -3.72 -8.47 4.98
CA SER A 143 -4.01 -7.03 4.99
C SER A 143 -5.35 -6.71 5.65
N VAL A 144 -6.36 -7.56 5.51
CA VAL A 144 -7.67 -7.44 6.20
C VAL A 144 -7.51 -7.63 7.70
N ILE A 145 -6.73 -8.63 8.14
CA ILE A 145 -6.45 -8.84 9.56
C ILE A 145 -5.77 -7.62 10.18
N VAL A 146 -4.74 -7.09 9.50
CA VAL A 146 -4.03 -5.88 9.96
C VAL A 146 -4.98 -4.67 10.02
N LEU A 147 -5.88 -4.52 9.03
CA LEU A 147 -6.90 -3.47 9.04
C LEU A 147 -7.83 -3.58 10.26
N ILE A 148 -8.30 -4.78 10.57
CA ILE A 148 -9.16 -5.03 11.75
C ILE A 148 -8.41 -4.69 13.04
N LEU A 149 -7.17 -5.16 13.19
CA LEU A 149 -6.35 -4.83 14.36
C LEU A 149 -6.14 -3.32 14.48
N PHE A 150 -5.87 -2.64 13.37
CA PHE A 150 -5.73 -1.18 13.36
C PHE A 150 -7.02 -0.47 13.81
N LEU A 151 -8.18 -0.90 13.32
CA LEU A 151 -9.48 -0.33 13.71
C LEU A 151 -9.75 -0.47 15.21
N VAL A 152 -9.36 -1.60 15.81
CA VAL A 152 -9.57 -1.89 17.24
C VAL A 152 -8.59 -1.11 18.12
N PHE A 153 -7.31 -1.10 17.76
CA PHE A 153 -6.26 -0.59 18.63
C PHE A 153 -5.93 0.89 18.42
N PHE A 154 -6.11 1.41 17.19
CA PHE A 154 -5.72 2.79 16.88
C PHE A 154 -6.80 3.79 17.32
N LYS A 155 -6.49 4.59 18.34
CA LYS A 155 -7.35 5.70 18.81
C LYS A 155 -7.22 6.92 17.90
N ASN A 156 -8.33 7.66 17.76
CA ASN A 156 -8.35 8.89 16.96
C ASN A 156 -7.57 9.98 17.69
N GLU A 157 -6.40 10.34 17.18
CA GLU A 157 -5.62 11.47 17.69
C GLU A 157 -5.68 12.63 16.70
N LYS A 158 -5.94 13.84 17.20
CA LYS A 158 -5.81 15.06 16.40
C LYS A 158 -4.32 15.37 16.22
N ILE A 159 -3.91 15.66 15.01
CA ILE A 159 -2.57 16.22 14.75
C ILE A 159 -2.64 17.66 15.23
N ASP A 160 -1.94 17.98 16.33
CA ASP A 160 -1.75 19.37 16.78
C ASP A 160 -0.85 20.08 15.77
N ASN A 161 -1.44 20.97 15.00
CA ASN A 161 -0.72 21.92 14.15
C ASN A 161 -0.13 23.01 15.07
N LYS A 162 0.99 22.71 15.73
CA LYS A 162 1.84 23.72 16.38
C LYS A 162 2.98 24.13 15.48
#